data_0feade6190f4e166502d3c1a66218f39
#
_entry.id   0feade6190f4e166502d3c1a66218f39
#
_cell.length_a   1.000
_cell.length_b   1.000
_cell.length_c   1.000
_cell.angle_alpha   90.00
_cell.angle_beta   90.00
_cell.angle_gamma   90.00
#
_symmetry.space_group_name_H-M   'P 1'
#
loop_
_entity.id
_entity.type
_entity.pdbx_description
1 polymer ?
#
loop_
_entity_poly.entity_id
_entity_poly.type
_entity_poly.pdbx_seq_one_letter_code
_entity_poly.pdbx_strand_id
1 'polypeptide(L)'
;LRAVSEEKCTIVWLLVPWAQDLLLAIDNKDVDLKDYDLEQWRLMHIGAQPVPPSLIRHWKEYFPNHKYDTNYGLSESIGPGCVHLGLDHIDKVGAIGKAGFGWETKIIDESGNLVAQGETGELAVKGPGVMTCYYKDEKATAEVLHDGWLYTGDMAMEDEDGFIYLVDRKKDVIISGGENIYPVQIEDFLRT
;
A
#
# COMPACT_ATOMS: atom_id res chain seq x y z
N LEU A 1 -17.95 13.71 -4.53
CA LEU A 1 -19.24 12.99 -4.62
C LEU A 1 -20.06 13.43 -5.83
N ARG A 2 -20.19 14.75 -6.09
CA ARG A 2 -21.01 15.22 -7.22
C ARG A 2 -20.59 14.60 -8.55
N ALA A 3 -19.29 14.63 -8.89
CA ALA A 3 -18.81 14.01 -10.12
C ALA A 3 -19.07 12.50 -10.17
N VAL A 4 -18.93 11.80 -9.05
CA VAL A 4 -19.24 10.35 -8.96
C VAL A 4 -20.71 10.08 -9.27
N SER A 5 -21.61 10.92 -8.74
CA SER A 5 -23.04 10.84 -8.95
C SER A 5 -23.45 11.19 -10.39
N GLU A 6 -22.97 12.34 -10.92
CA GLU A 6 -23.33 12.85 -12.24
C GLU A 6 -22.78 11.97 -13.37
N GLU A 7 -21.49 11.55 -13.26
CA GLU A 7 -20.80 10.76 -14.28
C GLU A 7 -20.99 9.24 -14.09
N LYS A 8 -21.77 8.84 -13.08
CA LYS A 8 -22.03 7.42 -12.78
C LYS A 8 -20.78 6.56 -12.63
N CYS A 9 -19.79 7.10 -11.91
CA CYS A 9 -18.53 6.40 -11.70
C CYS A 9 -18.75 5.10 -10.90
N THR A 10 -18.21 4.00 -11.40
CA THR A 10 -18.33 2.68 -10.77
C THR A 10 -17.10 2.32 -9.92
N ILE A 11 -15.96 2.93 -10.24
CA ILE A 11 -14.68 2.79 -9.54
C ILE A 11 -14.15 4.19 -9.33
N VAL A 12 -13.73 4.50 -8.12
CA VAL A 12 -13.13 5.81 -7.79
C VAL A 12 -11.78 5.60 -7.15
N TRP A 13 -10.78 6.26 -7.70
CA TRP A 13 -9.44 6.29 -7.12
C TRP A 13 -9.33 7.46 -6.14
N LEU A 14 -8.89 7.17 -4.92
CA LEU A 14 -8.73 8.15 -3.85
C LEU A 14 -7.32 8.07 -3.25
N LEU A 15 -6.81 9.22 -2.85
CA LEU A 15 -5.72 9.27 -1.90
C LEU A 15 -6.27 9.04 -0.49
N VAL A 16 -5.46 8.47 0.40
CA VAL A 16 -5.84 8.27 1.81
C VAL A 16 -6.35 9.56 2.47
N PRO A 17 -5.69 10.74 2.35
CA PRO A 17 -6.21 11.98 2.91
C PRO A 17 -7.59 12.36 2.37
N TRP A 18 -7.86 12.16 1.08
CA TRP A 18 -9.16 12.50 0.50
C TRP A 18 -10.29 11.60 1.03
N ALA A 19 -9.98 10.33 1.26
CA ALA A 19 -10.93 9.41 1.90
C ALA A 19 -11.21 9.84 3.35
N GLN A 20 -10.18 10.25 4.10
CA GLN A 20 -10.30 10.77 5.45
C GLN A 20 -11.13 12.08 5.49
N ASP A 21 -10.82 13.04 4.61
CA ASP A 21 -11.56 14.30 4.53
C ASP A 21 -13.03 14.08 4.21
N LEU A 22 -13.32 13.12 3.32
CA LEU A 22 -14.70 12.77 2.99
C LEU A 22 -15.45 12.20 4.19
N LEU A 23 -14.84 11.26 4.93
CA LEU A 23 -15.44 10.69 6.14
C LEU A 23 -15.67 11.78 7.19
N LEU A 24 -14.68 12.64 7.41
CA LEU A 24 -14.81 13.75 8.35
C LEU A 24 -15.96 14.70 7.96
N ALA A 25 -16.11 15.02 6.68
CA ALA A 25 -17.21 15.86 6.21
C ALA A 25 -18.59 15.22 6.41
N ILE A 26 -18.67 13.89 6.27
CA ILE A 26 -19.89 13.13 6.54
C ILE A 26 -20.20 13.13 8.05
N ASP A 27 -19.20 12.85 8.89
CA ASP A 27 -19.34 12.83 10.36
C ASP A 27 -19.82 14.18 10.91
N ASN A 28 -19.24 15.27 10.38
CA ASN A 28 -19.60 16.64 10.75
C ASN A 28 -20.95 17.09 10.16
N LYS A 29 -21.57 16.27 9.30
CA LYS A 29 -22.80 16.61 8.55
C LYS A 29 -22.65 17.78 7.58
N ASP A 30 -21.44 18.04 7.13
CA ASP A 30 -21.16 18.99 6.06
C ASP A 30 -21.57 18.42 4.68
N VAL A 31 -21.69 17.09 4.62
CA VAL A 31 -22.12 16.33 3.44
C VAL A 31 -23.23 15.36 3.85
N ASP A 32 -24.39 15.40 3.15
CA ASP A 32 -25.41 14.35 3.25
C ASP A 32 -25.30 13.44 2.03
N LEU A 33 -25.03 12.16 2.27
CA LEU A 33 -24.90 11.14 1.21
C LEU A 33 -26.20 10.98 0.41
N LYS A 34 -27.35 11.35 0.98
CA LYS A 34 -28.66 11.27 0.29
C LYS A 34 -28.79 12.26 -0.87
N ASP A 35 -27.96 13.29 -0.89
CA ASP A 35 -27.92 14.28 -1.99
C ASP A 35 -27.27 13.74 -3.26
N TYR A 36 -26.70 12.54 -3.20
CA TYR A 36 -25.91 11.95 -4.28
C TYR A 36 -26.40 10.54 -4.63
N ASP A 37 -26.54 10.28 -5.92
CA ASP A 37 -26.79 8.93 -6.42
C ASP A 37 -25.43 8.20 -6.59
N LEU A 38 -25.10 7.35 -5.60
CA LEU A 38 -23.84 6.63 -5.51
C LEU A 38 -24.02 5.12 -5.66
N GLU A 39 -25.20 4.63 -6.02
CA GLU A 39 -25.53 3.20 -6.06
C GLU A 39 -24.59 2.40 -6.97
N GLN A 40 -24.14 3.00 -8.07
CA GLN A 40 -23.24 2.37 -9.03
C GLN A 40 -21.76 2.35 -8.56
N TRP A 41 -21.38 3.14 -7.55
CA TRP A 41 -20.03 3.14 -7.01
C TRP A 41 -19.80 1.87 -6.19
N ARG A 42 -19.02 0.96 -6.73
CA ARG A 42 -18.81 -0.38 -6.14
C ARG A 42 -17.42 -0.61 -5.56
N LEU A 43 -16.42 0.16 -6.02
CA LEU A 43 -15.02 -0.04 -5.67
C LEU A 43 -14.32 1.29 -5.39
N MET A 44 -13.68 1.36 -4.23
CA MET A 44 -12.72 2.40 -3.89
C MET A 44 -11.32 1.84 -4.12
N HIS A 45 -10.62 2.38 -5.12
CA HIS A 45 -9.19 2.16 -5.27
C HIS A 45 -8.45 3.21 -4.44
N ILE A 46 -7.64 2.78 -3.48
CA ILE A 46 -6.96 3.67 -2.55
C ILE A 46 -5.47 3.34 -2.46
N GLY A 47 -4.62 4.36 -2.44
CA GLY A 47 -3.18 4.14 -2.41
C GLY A 47 -2.35 5.41 -2.32
N ALA A 48 -1.14 5.33 -2.84
CA ALA A 48 -0.06 6.32 -2.79
C ALA A 48 0.56 6.51 -1.38
N GLN A 49 0.01 5.87 -0.36
CA GLN A 49 0.58 5.77 0.99
C GLN A 49 -0.06 4.57 1.72
N PRO A 50 0.49 4.13 2.87
CA PRO A 50 -0.12 3.07 3.67
C PRO A 50 -1.58 3.37 3.99
N VAL A 51 -2.43 2.35 3.87
CA VAL A 51 -3.88 2.45 4.11
C VAL A 51 -4.18 2.00 5.53
N PRO A 52 -4.58 2.92 6.45
CA PRO A 52 -4.87 2.54 7.83
C PRO A 52 -6.08 1.60 7.90
N PRO A 53 -6.01 0.49 8.66
CA PRO A 53 -7.17 -0.38 8.87
C PRO A 53 -8.38 0.34 9.46
N SER A 54 -8.17 1.35 10.31
CA SER A 54 -9.24 2.18 10.87
C SER A 54 -10.02 2.93 9.79
N LEU A 55 -9.33 3.46 8.78
CA LEU A 55 -9.97 4.15 7.65
C LEU A 55 -10.96 3.24 6.92
N ILE A 56 -10.57 2.00 6.61
CA ILE A 56 -11.44 1.07 5.89
C ILE A 56 -12.61 0.62 6.76
N ARG A 57 -12.41 0.41 8.06
CA ARG A 57 -13.51 0.12 8.99
C ARG A 57 -14.53 1.26 9.03
N HIS A 58 -14.06 2.50 9.18
CA HIS A 58 -14.91 3.69 9.21
C HIS A 58 -15.60 3.91 7.85
N TRP A 59 -14.89 3.69 6.73
CA TRP A 59 -15.49 3.72 5.39
C TRP A 59 -16.68 2.77 5.25
N LYS A 60 -16.56 1.56 5.80
CA LYS A 60 -17.61 0.54 5.75
C LYS A 60 -18.89 0.90 6.54
N GLU A 61 -18.82 1.83 7.48
CA GLU A 61 -20.01 2.31 8.19
C GLU A 61 -20.92 3.10 7.27
N TYR A 62 -20.37 3.87 6.34
CA TYR A 62 -21.11 4.66 5.37
C TYR A 62 -21.33 3.96 4.03
N PHE A 63 -20.38 3.12 3.63
CA PHE A 63 -20.36 2.42 2.35
C PHE A 63 -20.19 0.90 2.53
N PRO A 64 -21.16 0.21 3.16
CA PRO A 64 -21.00 -1.21 3.52
C PRO A 64 -20.80 -2.13 2.32
N ASN A 65 -21.35 -1.76 1.16
CA ASN A 65 -21.30 -2.56 -0.06
C ASN A 65 -20.06 -2.25 -0.93
N HIS A 66 -19.32 -1.18 -0.63
CA HIS A 66 -18.14 -0.87 -1.38
C HIS A 66 -17.04 -1.92 -1.12
N LYS A 67 -16.38 -2.27 -2.19
CA LYS A 67 -15.13 -3.00 -2.15
C LYS A 67 -13.97 -2.01 -2.13
N TYR A 68 -12.80 -2.42 -1.64
CA TYR A 68 -11.61 -1.62 -1.78
C TYR A 68 -10.49 -2.46 -2.37
N ASP A 69 -9.58 -1.82 -3.05
CA ASP A 69 -8.29 -2.38 -3.39
C ASP A 69 -7.19 -1.35 -3.19
N THR A 70 -5.98 -1.83 -3.07
CA THR A 70 -4.78 -1.01 -3.02
C THR A 70 -3.66 -1.68 -3.81
N ASN A 71 -2.66 -0.87 -4.18
CA ASN A 71 -1.45 -1.39 -4.79
C ASN A 71 -0.22 -0.72 -4.18
N TYR A 72 0.89 -1.42 -4.30
CA TYR A 72 2.21 -0.92 -3.96
C TYR A 72 3.08 -0.91 -5.20
N GLY A 73 3.73 0.20 -5.44
CA GLY A 73 4.70 0.37 -6.50
C GLY A 73 5.50 1.64 -6.32
N LEU A 74 6.57 1.75 -7.07
CA LEU A 74 7.51 2.85 -7.08
C LEU A 74 7.60 3.42 -8.49
N SER A 75 8.16 4.63 -8.64
CA SER A 75 8.51 5.19 -9.95
C SER A 75 9.46 4.26 -10.71
N GLU A 76 10.34 3.62 -9.98
CA GLU A 76 11.33 2.66 -10.48
C GLU A 76 10.72 1.35 -11.00
N SER A 77 9.48 1.06 -10.63
CA SER A 77 8.75 -0.13 -11.09
C SER A 77 7.62 0.18 -12.08
N ILE A 78 7.28 1.46 -12.29
CA ILE A 78 6.21 1.98 -13.20
C ILE A 78 4.82 1.41 -12.87
N GLY A 79 4.72 0.34 -12.14
CA GLY A 79 3.46 -0.33 -11.85
C GLY A 79 3.50 -1.07 -10.53
N PRO A 80 2.39 -1.70 -10.18
CA PRO A 80 2.26 -2.36 -8.91
C PRO A 80 3.12 -3.62 -8.86
N GLY A 81 4.19 -3.58 -8.07
CA GLY A 81 4.91 -4.80 -7.67
C GLY A 81 4.02 -5.73 -6.85
N CYS A 82 3.18 -5.14 -5.98
CA CYS A 82 2.18 -5.87 -5.20
C CYS A 82 0.78 -5.28 -5.39
N VAL A 83 -0.23 -6.14 -5.26
CA VAL A 83 -1.64 -5.77 -5.32
C VAL A 83 -2.42 -6.44 -4.19
N HIS A 84 -3.26 -5.68 -3.50
CA HIS A 84 -4.23 -6.18 -2.56
C HIS A 84 -5.64 -5.93 -3.10
N LEU A 85 -6.23 -6.99 -3.58
CA LEU A 85 -7.60 -6.96 -4.06
C LEU A 85 -8.53 -7.27 -2.88
N GLY A 86 -8.92 -6.24 -2.13
CA GLY A 86 -9.77 -6.35 -0.94
C GLY A 86 -11.18 -6.90 -1.20
N LEU A 87 -11.43 -7.33 -2.43
CA LEU A 87 -12.66 -8.05 -2.79
C LEU A 87 -12.81 -9.34 -2.00
N ASP A 88 -11.69 -10.10 -1.85
CA ASP A 88 -11.70 -11.45 -1.27
C ASP A 88 -11.02 -11.50 0.11
N HIS A 89 -10.22 -10.50 0.46
CA HIS A 89 -9.36 -10.48 1.65
C HIS A 89 -9.47 -9.17 2.44
N ILE A 90 -10.70 -8.77 2.73
CA ILE A 90 -10.97 -7.56 3.52
C ILE A 90 -10.41 -7.65 4.95
N ASP A 91 -10.21 -8.85 5.46
CA ASP A 91 -9.59 -9.15 6.74
C ASP A 91 -8.09 -8.84 6.78
N LYS A 92 -7.45 -8.74 5.60
CA LYS A 92 -6.02 -8.41 5.44
C LYS A 92 -5.78 -6.91 5.20
N VAL A 93 -6.69 -6.05 5.64
CA VAL A 93 -6.53 -4.60 5.54
C VAL A 93 -5.24 -4.16 6.22
N GLY A 94 -4.48 -3.28 5.56
CA GLY A 94 -3.14 -2.87 5.97
C GLY A 94 -2.01 -3.55 5.18
N ALA A 95 -2.27 -4.73 4.60
CA ALA A 95 -1.32 -5.34 3.67
C ALA A 95 -1.30 -4.58 2.33
N ILE A 96 -0.11 -4.52 1.70
CA ILE A 96 0.03 -4.07 0.30
C ILE A 96 -0.37 -5.15 -0.69
N GLY A 97 -0.68 -6.34 -0.19
CA GLY A 97 -1.16 -7.49 -0.96
C GLY A 97 -0.09 -8.51 -1.29
N LYS A 98 -0.21 -9.12 -2.44
CA LYS A 98 0.70 -10.15 -2.98
C LYS A 98 1.35 -9.66 -4.26
N ALA A 99 2.34 -10.39 -4.77
CA ALA A 99 2.93 -10.10 -6.07
C ALA A 99 1.84 -9.91 -7.15
N GLY A 100 1.94 -8.82 -7.90
CA GLY A 100 1.04 -8.52 -9.01
C GLY A 100 1.19 -9.52 -10.16
N PHE A 101 0.27 -9.48 -11.12
CA PHE A 101 0.35 -10.34 -12.30
C PHE A 101 1.65 -10.07 -13.09
N GLY A 102 2.46 -11.13 -13.27
CA GLY A 102 3.76 -11.03 -13.94
C GLY A 102 4.87 -10.41 -13.09
N TRP A 103 4.63 -10.24 -11.79
CA TRP A 103 5.61 -9.79 -10.82
C TRP A 103 6.04 -10.92 -9.90
N GLU A 104 7.24 -10.79 -9.37
CA GLU A 104 7.81 -11.62 -8.31
C GLU A 104 8.20 -10.72 -7.14
N THR A 105 8.07 -11.22 -5.93
CA THR A 105 8.46 -10.53 -4.70
C THR A 105 9.35 -11.44 -3.86
N LYS A 106 10.26 -10.85 -3.12
CA LYS A 106 11.02 -11.52 -2.07
C LYS A 106 11.37 -10.53 -0.96
N ILE A 107 11.53 -11.06 0.25
CA ILE A 107 12.00 -10.30 1.39
C ILE A 107 13.37 -10.83 1.78
N ILE A 108 14.35 -9.94 1.92
CA ILE A 108 15.76 -10.29 2.07
C ILE A 108 16.39 -9.60 3.27
N ASP A 109 17.38 -10.27 3.85
CA ASP A 109 18.25 -9.71 4.87
C ASP A 109 19.33 -8.76 4.27
N GLU A 110 20.15 -8.17 5.12
CA GLU A 110 21.27 -7.28 4.69
C GLU A 110 22.33 -8.01 3.84
N SER A 111 22.39 -9.33 3.91
CA SER A 111 23.30 -10.15 3.11
C SER A 111 22.69 -10.59 1.76
N GLY A 112 21.42 -10.22 1.51
CA GLY A 112 20.69 -10.58 0.30
C GLY A 112 20.07 -11.97 0.33
N ASN A 113 20.08 -12.67 1.48
CA ASN A 113 19.41 -13.96 1.63
C ASN A 113 17.92 -13.77 1.93
N LEU A 114 17.11 -14.74 1.53
CA LEU A 114 15.69 -14.77 1.91
C LEU A 114 15.55 -14.85 3.44
N VAL A 115 14.70 -14.02 4.00
CA VAL A 115 14.31 -14.13 5.41
C VAL A 115 13.27 -15.27 5.60
N ALA A 116 13.12 -15.74 6.82
CA ALA A 116 12.06 -16.68 7.12
C ALA A 116 10.68 -15.98 7.10
N GLN A 117 9.65 -16.77 6.86
CA GLN A 117 8.27 -16.26 6.86
C GLN A 117 7.92 -15.60 8.21
N GLY A 118 7.34 -14.41 8.17
CA GLY A 118 7.04 -13.60 9.35
C GLY A 118 8.22 -12.76 9.85
N GLU A 119 9.42 -12.92 9.29
CA GLU A 119 10.55 -12.05 9.59
C GLU A 119 10.56 -10.81 8.72
N THR A 120 11.08 -9.72 9.26
CA THR A 120 11.21 -8.46 8.56
C THR A 120 12.52 -8.39 7.78
N GLY A 121 12.44 -7.95 6.54
CA GLY A 121 13.58 -7.70 5.67
C GLY A 121 13.26 -6.65 4.61
N GLU A 122 14.20 -6.38 3.72
CA GLU A 122 13.99 -5.47 2.60
C GLU A 122 13.14 -6.13 1.51
N LEU A 123 12.09 -5.47 1.07
CA LEU A 123 11.28 -5.91 -0.06
C LEU A 123 12.06 -5.72 -1.36
N ALA A 124 12.16 -6.76 -2.15
CA ALA A 124 12.66 -6.69 -3.52
C ALA A 124 11.57 -7.18 -4.49
N VAL A 125 11.44 -6.50 -5.62
CA VAL A 125 10.45 -6.80 -6.65
C VAL A 125 11.12 -7.02 -7.99
N LYS A 126 10.54 -7.91 -8.80
CA LYS A 126 11.01 -8.18 -10.16
C LYS A 126 9.80 -8.30 -11.08
N GLY A 127 9.86 -7.63 -12.21
CA GLY A 127 8.76 -7.67 -13.16
C GLY A 127 9.01 -6.77 -14.38
N PRO A 128 8.08 -6.76 -15.34
CA PRO A 128 8.28 -6.09 -16.63
C PRO A 128 8.34 -4.57 -16.54
N GLY A 129 7.87 -4.00 -15.42
CA GLY A 129 7.89 -2.55 -15.19
C GLY A 129 9.14 -2.04 -14.47
N VAL A 130 10.05 -2.93 -14.03
CA VAL A 130 11.29 -2.50 -13.38
C VAL A 130 12.12 -1.64 -14.35
N MET A 131 12.56 -0.48 -13.87
CA MET A 131 13.34 0.47 -14.66
C MET A 131 14.64 -0.16 -15.21
N THR A 132 15.13 0.37 -16.30
CA THR A 132 16.43 -0.04 -16.84
C THR A 132 17.59 0.53 -16.02
N CYS A 133 17.49 1.81 -15.63
CA CYS A 133 18.53 2.50 -14.85
C CYS A 133 18.04 3.88 -14.39
N TYR A 134 18.77 4.48 -13.47
CA TYR A 134 18.71 5.93 -13.25
C TYR A 134 19.52 6.64 -14.36
N TYR A 135 18.97 7.70 -14.92
CA TYR A 135 19.60 8.41 -16.03
C TYR A 135 20.93 9.03 -15.62
N LYS A 136 22.00 8.58 -16.29
CA LYS A 136 23.40 9.03 -16.03
C LYS A 136 23.88 8.83 -14.59
N ASP A 137 23.32 7.87 -13.87
CA ASP A 137 23.74 7.53 -12.50
C ASP A 137 23.87 6.01 -12.35
N GLU A 138 25.01 5.52 -12.86
CA GLU A 138 25.32 4.08 -12.79
C GLU A 138 25.51 3.61 -11.35
N LYS A 139 26.03 4.49 -10.48
CA LYS A 139 26.27 4.16 -9.08
C LYS A 139 24.92 3.92 -8.36
N ALA A 140 24.01 4.88 -8.40
CA ALA A 140 22.69 4.72 -7.80
C ALA A 140 21.93 3.53 -8.42
N THR A 141 22.11 3.29 -9.73
CA THR A 141 21.49 2.14 -10.39
C THR A 141 22.01 0.82 -9.81
N ALA A 142 23.33 0.68 -9.65
CA ALA A 142 23.95 -0.54 -9.12
C ALA A 142 23.62 -0.79 -7.63
N GLU A 143 23.26 0.26 -6.89
CA GLU A 143 22.84 0.15 -5.48
C GLU A 143 21.47 -0.50 -5.33
N VAL A 144 20.58 -0.39 -6.34
CA VAL A 144 19.18 -0.86 -6.23
C VAL A 144 18.80 -1.98 -7.21
N LEU A 145 19.56 -2.16 -8.31
CA LEU A 145 19.26 -3.20 -9.30
C LEU A 145 20.28 -4.35 -9.22
N HIS A 146 19.78 -5.55 -8.87
CA HIS A 146 20.58 -6.76 -8.74
C HIS A 146 19.94 -7.93 -9.47
N ASP A 147 20.52 -8.39 -10.57
CA ASP A 147 20.02 -9.55 -11.37
C ASP A 147 18.54 -9.45 -11.76
N GLY A 148 18.11 -8.23 -12.12
CA GLY A 148 16.72 -7.95 -12.51
C GLY A 148 15.76 -7.75 -11.34
N TRP A 149 16.25 -7.77 -10.10
CA TRP A 149 15.52 -7.39 -8.90
C TRP A 149 15.74 -5.92 -8.57
N LEU A 150 14.68 -5.21 -8.30
CA LEU A 150 14.70 -3.87 -7.72
C LEU A 150 14.60 -4.00 -6.20
N TYR A 151 15.63 -3.58 -5.49
CA TYR A 151 15.67 -3.45 -4.04
C TYR A 151 15.03 -2.12 -3.70
N THR A 152 13.87 -2.18 -3.02
CA THR A 152 12.96 -1.03 -2.92
C THR A 152 13.36 -0.02 -1.84
N GLY A 153 14.17 -0.44 -0.88
CA GLY A 153 14.46 0.32 0.32
C GLY A 153 13.31 0.36 1.31
N ASP A 154 12.24 -0.39 1.08
CA ASP A 154 11.12 -0.54 2.02
C ASP A 154 11.27 -1.86 2.79
N MET A 155 11.14 -1.78 4.11
CA MET A 155 11.13 -2.95 4.99
C MET A 155 9.74 -3.55 5.00
N ALA A 156 9.65 -4.87 4.87
CA ALA A 156 8.40 -5.59 4.81
C ALA A 156 8.48 -6.93 5.53
N MET A 157 7.32 -7.49 5.84
CA MET A 157 7.15 -8.89 6.29
C MET A 157 6.04 -9.55 5.49
N GLU A 158 6.13 -10.87 5.32
CA GLU A 158 5.10 -11.67 4.66
C GLU A 158 4.43 -12.57 5.70
N ASP A 159 3.09 -12.56 5.74
CA ASP A 159 2.34 -13.42 6.65
C ASP A 159 2.20 -14.86 6.10
N GLU A 160 1.59 -15.75 6.90
CA GLU A 160 1.39 -17.16 6.57
C GLU A 160 0.51 -17.39 5.32
N ASP A 161 -0.30 -16.42 4.95
CA ASP A 161 -1.15 -16.44 3.75
C ASP A 161 -0.48 -15.79 2.53
N GLY A 162 0.77 -15.32 2.66
CA GLY A 162 1.55 -14.68 1.61
C GLY A 162 1.17 -13.22 1.35
N PHE A 163 0.52 -12.55 2.31
CA PHE A 163 0.29 -11.12 2.23
C PHE A 163 1.47 -10.34 2.78
N ILE A 164 1.88 -9.31 2.07
CA ILE A 164 3.02 -8.46 2.39
C ILE A 164 2.54 -7.20 3.09
N TYR A 165 3.15 -6.91 4.23
CA TYR A 165 2.94 -5.71 5.02
C TYR A 165 4.20 -4.86 5.00
N LEU A 166 4.07 -3.57 4.71
CA LEU A 166 5.17 -2.64 4.89
C LEU A 166 5.34 -2.36 6.39
N VAL A 167 6.58 -2.37 6.83
CA VAL A 167 6.94 -2.11 8.23
C VAL A 167 7.46 -0.68 8.36
N ASP A 168 8.42 -0.29 7.51
CA ASP A 168 9.00 1.05 7.49
C ASP A 168 9.89 1.23 6.24
N ARG A 169 10.52 2.39 6.11
CA ARG A 169 11.64 2.58 5.20
C ARG A 169 12.96 2.18 5.84
N LYS A 170 13.80 1.46 5.10
CA LYS A 170 15.12 1.00 5.56
C LYS A 170 15.97 2.13 6.14
N LYS A 171 15.94 3.31 5.52
CA LYS A 171 16.68 4.50 5.97
C LYS A 171 16.11 5.17 7.22
N ASP A 172 14.85 4.91 7.56
CA ASP A 172 14.14 5.52 8.68
C ASP A 172 14.13 4.61 9.92
N VAL A 173 14.57 3.34 9.79
CA VAL A 173 14.72 2.40 10.91
C VAL A 173 15.73 2.94 11.92
N ILE A 174 15.32 3.01 13.19
CA ILE A 174 16.17 3.43 14.29
C ILE A 174 16.74 2.18 14.96
N ILE A 175 18.07 2.09 15.03
CA ILE A 175 18.74 0.99 15.72
C ILE A 175 19.14 1.47 17.12
N SER A 176 18.58 0.84 18.16
CA SER A 176 18.91 1.16 19.56
C SER A 176 19.11 -0.11 20.36
N GLY A 177 20.28 -0.23 20.99
CA GLY A 177 20.61 -1.41 21.81
C GLY A 177 20.70 -2.73 21.03
N GLY A 178 20.82 -2.67 19.69
CA GLY A 178 20.82 -3.84 18.81
C GLY A 178 19.40 -4.28 18.35
N GLU A 179 18.38 -3.53 18.71
CA GLU A 179 17.01 -3.75 18.25
C GLU A 179 16.58 -2.70 17.22
N ASN A 180 15.80 -3.13 16.23
CA ASN A 180 15.22 -2.24 15.24
C ASN A 180 13.92 -1.65 15.78
N ILE A 181 13.84 -0.33 15.77
CA ILE A 181 12.61 0.43 16.09
C ILE A 181 12.09 1.00 14.78
N TYR A 182 10.84 0.72 14.49
CA TYR A 182 10.16 1.16 13.29
C TYR A 182 9.24 2.35 13.63
N PRO A 183 9.59 3.60 13.25
CA PRO A 183 8.79 4.79 13.55
C PRO A 183 7.33 4.70 13.13
N VAL A 184 7.05 4.10 11.97
CA VAL A 184 5.67 3.93 11.47
C VAL A 184 4.77 3.21 12.47
N GLN A 185 5.28 2.20 13.20
CA GLN A 185 4.48 1.48 14.22
C GLN A 185 4.08 2.40 15.38
N ILE A 186 4.95 3.31 15.77
CA ILE A 186 4.67 4.30 16.82
C ILE A 186 3.68 5.35 16.30
N GLU A 187 3.88 5.82 15.09
CA GLU A 187 2.99 6.80 14.45
C GLU A 187 1.57 6.25 14.26
N ASP A 188 1.43 4.99 13.84
CA ASP A 188 0.13 4.35 13.68
C ASP A 188 -0.60 4.20 15.03
N PHE A 189 0.13 3.87 16.09
CA PHE A 189 -0.43 3.83 17.44
C PHE A 189 -0.92 5.20 17.90
N LEU A 190 -0.22 6.27 17.55
CA LEU A 190 -0.60 7.64 17.94
C LEU A 190 -1.78 8.19 17.12
N ARG A 191 -2.14 7.55 15.99
CA ARG A 191 -3.25 7.93 15.12
C ARG A 191 -4.56 7.20 15.44
N THR A 192 -4.53 6.25 16.38
CA THR A 192 -5.72 5.51 16.85
C THR A 192 -6.39 6.24 18.00
#